data_6991277e2980235a9ddf92d9e2b712ca
#
_entry.id   6991277e2980235a9ddf92d9e2b712ca
#
_cell.length_a   1.000
_cell.length_b   1.000
_cell.length_c   1.000
_cell.angle_alpha   90.00
_cell.angle_beta   90.00
_cell.angle_gamma   90.00
#
_symmetry.space_group_name_H-M   'P 1'
#
loop_
_entity.id
_entity.type
_entity.pdbx_description
1 polymer ?
#
loop_
_entity_poly.entity_id
_entity_poly.type
_entity_poly.pdbx_seq_one_letter_code
_entity_poly.pdbx_strand_id
1 'polypeptide(L)'
;MSDVRLDAVDERILRLLVRNARATWREVGDVVGLSANAVAQRVRRLERAGVVRGFTAVLDPALDGPSGTALISLKITTEVDAAALEDAMAALPCVTEVLDLSGSVDYQVRVRFRHQRDLYDATNALRALPGVVGIETRTVLREVLRR
;
A
#
# COMPACT_ATOMS: atom_id res chain seq x y z
N MET A 1 1.92 -2.93 -19.06
CA MET A 1 1.21 -1.72 -18.57
C MET A 1 0.25 -1.27 -19.66
N SER A 2 -1.07 -1.39 -19.43
CA SER A 2 -2.07 -0.97 -20.43
C SER A 2 -2.05 0.56 -20.53
N ASP A 3 -1.73 1.07 -21.70
CA ASP A 3 -1.73 2.51 -22.01
C ASP A 3 -3.19 3.02 -22.07
N VAL A 4 -3.81 3.17 -20.90
CA VAL A 4 -5.16 3.72 -20.80
C VAL A 4 -5.07 5.23 -20.81
N ARG A 5 -5.41 5.82 -21.93
CA ARG A 5 -5.51 7.27 -22.04
C ARG A 5 -6.69 7.77 -21.21
N LEU A 6 -6.39 8.52 -20.15
CA LEU A 6 -7.38 9.20 -19.31
C LEU A 6 -7.81 10.50 -20.00
N ASP A 7 -9.11 10.75 -20.04
CA ASP A 7 -9.63 12.06 -20.41
C ASP A 7 -9.85 12.95 -19.18
N ALA A 8 -10.10 14.24 -19.38
CA ALA A 8 -10.31 15.20 -18.29
C ALA A 8 -11.51 14.84 -17.39
N VAL A 9 -12.49 14.12 -17.92
CA VAL A 9 -13.66 13.66 -17.14
C VAL A 9 -13.25 12.48 -16.25
N ASP A 10 -12.47 11.54 -16.77
CA ASP A 10 -11.94 10.43 -16.00
C ASP A 10 -11.10 10.94 -14.79
N GLU A 11 -10.24 11.92 -15.04
CA GLU A 11 -9.45 12.54 -13.96
C GLU A 11 -10.33 13.22 -12.91
N ARG A 12 -11.43 13.88 -13.32
CA ARG A 12 -12.37 14.47 -12.34
C ARG A 12 -13.08 13.41 -11.52
N ILE A 13 -13.53 12.33 -12.15
CA ILE A 13 -14.15 11.18 -11.47
C ILE A 13 -13.17 10.61 -10.44
N LEU A 14 -11.93 10.32 -10.83
CA LEU A 14 -10.90 9.79 -9.94
C LEU A 14 -10.65 10.71 -8.74
N ARG A 15 -10.54 12.03 -8.95
CA ARG A 15 -10.37 12.99 -7.84
C ARG A 15 -11.53 12.98 -6.85
N LEU A 16 -12.77 12.81 -7.33
CA LEU A 16 -13.94 12.71 -6.46
C LEU A 16 -13.92 11.41 -5.65
N LEU A 17 -13.61 10.28 -6.28
CA LEU A 17 -13.55 8.96 -5.63
C LEU A 17 -12.42 8.87 -4.60
N VAL A 18 -11.27 9.51 -4.86
CA VAL A 18 -10.17 9.60 -3.87
C VAL A 18 -10.59 10.37 -2.61
N ARG A 19 -11.46 11.39 -2.76
CA ARG A 19 -11.98 12.17 -1.62
C ARG A 19 -13.10 11.45 -0.89
N ASN A 20 -13.98 10.77 -1.62
CA ASN A 20 -15.09 10.02 -1.08
C ASN A 20 -15.37 8.77 -1.94
N ALA A 21 -14.78 7.65 -1.56
CA ALA A 21 -14.98 6.36 -2.22
C ALA A 21 -16.42 5.82 -2.12
N ARG A 22 -17.26 6.42 -1.28
CA ARG A 22 -18.68 6.06 -1.08
C ARG A 22 -19.65 6.99 -1.84
N ALA A 23 -19.14 7.97 -2.60
CA ALA A 23 -20.00 8.81 -3.42
C ALA A 23 -20.82 7.95 -4.41
N THR A 24 -22.11 8.22 -4.50
CA THR A 24 -22.97 7.55 -5.47
C THR A 24 -22.62 7.99 -6.89
N TRP A 25 -22.87 7.13 -7.87
CA TRP A 25 -22.65 7.49 -9.28
C TRP A 25 -23.45 8.69 -9.71
N ARG A 26 -24.59 8.95 -9.07
CA ARG A 26 -25.42 10.12 -9.28
C ARG A 26 -24.71 11.39 -8.81
N GLU A 27 -24.25 11.42 -7.57
CA GLU A 27 -23.48 12.56 -7.01
C GLU A 27 -22.25 12.88 -7.86
N VAL A 28 -21.50 11.85 -8.26
CA VAL A 28 -20.35 12.02 -9.15
C VAL A 28 -20.79 12.58 -10.50
N GLY A 29 -21.89 12.04 -11.07
CA GLY A 29 -22.45 12.47 -12.35
C GLY A 29 -22.88 13.94 -12.34
N ASP A 30 -23.56 14.37 -11.28
CA ASP A 30 -23.98 15.77 -11.10
C ASP A 30 -22.80 16.75 -11.14
N VAL A 31 -21.63 16.34 -10.60
CA VAL A 31 -20.41 17.17 -10.60
C VAL A 31 -19.70 17.19 -11.95
N VAL A 32 -19.66 16.04 -12.66
CA VAL A 32 -18.91 15.92 -13.92
C VAL A 32 -19.75 16.13 -15.17
N GLY A 33 -21.07 16.33 -15.02
CA GLY A 33 -22.00 16.54 -16.13
C GLY A 33 -22.36 15.26 -16.89
N LEU A 34 -22.45 14.12 -16.19
CA LEU A 34 -22.77 12.82 -16.78
C LEU A 34 -23.93 12.13 -16.06
N SER A 35 -24.62 11.21 -16.75
CA SER A 35 -25.56 10.31 -16.09
C SER A 35 -24.84 9.31 -15.16
N ALA A 36 -25.55 8.83 -14.13
CA ALA A 36 -25.03 7.80 -13.22
C ALA A 36 -24.52 6.55 -13.96
N ASN A 37 -25.23 6.13 -15.03
CA ASN A 37 -24.82 5.00 -15.86
C ASN A 37 -23.51 5.27 -16.61
N ALA A 38 -23.34 6.48 -17.15
CA ALA A 38 -22.11 6.86 -17.84
C ALA A 38 -20.91 6.90 -16.89
N VAL A 39 -21.09 7.40 -15.65
CA VAL A 39 -20.06 7.35 -14.61
C VAL A 39 -19.71 5.90 -14.27
N ALA A 40 -20.72 5.05 -14.02
CA ALA A 40 -20.49 3.63 -13.69
C ALA A 40 -19.72 2.89 -14.80
N GLN A 41 -20.03 3.14 -16.06
CA GLN A 41 -19.32 2.54 -17.19
C GLN A 41 -17.85 2.99 -17.24
N ARG A 42 -17.58 4.29 -17.02
CA ARG A 42 -16.20 4.83 -16.97
C ARG A 42 -15.41 4.22 -15.84
N VAL A 43 -15.97 4.17 -14.63
CA VAL A 43 -15.28 3.58 -13.47
C VAL A 43 -14.97 2.10 -13.71
N ARG A 44 -15.93 1.30 -14.22
CA ARG A 44 -15.66 -0.12 -14.58
C ARG A 44 -14.55 -0.26 -15.63
N ARG A 45 -14.44 0.69 -16.57
CA ARG A 45 -13.34 0.70 -17.53
C ARG A 45 -12.01 0.95 -16.84
N LEU A 46 -11.95 1.92 -15.90
CA LEU A 46 -10.76 2.26 -15.13
C LEU A 46 -10.34 1.11 -14.19
N GLU A 47 -11.31 0.40 -13.61
CA GLU A 47 -11.05 -0.82 -12.81
C GLU A 47 -10.44 -1.94 -13.67
N ARG A 48 -11.08 -2.27 -14.82
CA ARG A 48 -10.55 -3.29 -15.73
C ARG A 48 -9.17 -2.97 -16.29
N ALA A 49 -8.87 -1.70 -16.39
CA ALA A 49 -7.57 -1.21 -16.84
C ALA A 49 -6.52 -1.14 -15.72
N GLY A 50 -6.89 -1.45 -14.46
CA GLY A 50 -6.01 -1.38 -13.31
C GLY A 50 -5.65 0.03 -12.83
N VAL A 51 -6.31 1.06 -13.38
CA VAL A 51 -6.17 2.46 -12.93
C VAL A 51 -6.80 2.62 -11.53
N VAL A 52 -8.02 2.09 -11.34
CA VAL A 52 -8.62 1.90 -10.03
C VAL A 52 -8.35 0.47 -9.60
N ARG A 53 -7.53 0.30 -8.58
CA ARG A 53 -7.14 -1.03 -8.08
C ARG A 53 -8.06 -1.58 -7.01
N GLY A 54 -8.94 -0.72 -6.46
CA GLY A 54 -9.92 -1.09 -5.45
C GLY A 54 -10.38 0.09 -4.61
N PHE A 55 -11.32 -0.20 -3.71
CA PHE A 55 -11.81 0.72 -2.69
C PHE A 55 -11.52 0.11 -1.33
N THR A 56 -11.13 0.92 -0.36
CA THR A 56 -10.81 0.46 0.99
C THR A 56 -11.49 1.32 2.03
N ALA A 57 -11.75 0.74 3.20
CA ALA A 57 -12.18 1.47 4.39
C ALA A 57 -10.97 1.81 5.26
N VAL A 58 -10.92 3.04 5.73
CA VAL A 58 -9.99 3.44 6.79
C VAL A 58 -10.72 3.22 8.12
N LEU A 59 -10.21 2.28 8.92
CA LEU A 59 -10.79 1.93 10.21
C LEU A 59 -10.07 2.67 11.34
N ASP A 60 -10.77 2.82 12.47
CA ASP A 60 -10.14 3.31 13.70
C ASP A 60 -9.04 2.33 14.12
N PRO A 61 -7.79 2.76 14.26
CA PRO A 61 -6.69 1.92 14.72
C PRO A 61 -6.98 1.22 16.06
N ALA A 62 -7.84 1.78 16.91
CA ALA A 62 -8.24 1.18 18.18
C ALA A 62 -9.04 -0.12 18.01
N LEU A 63 -9.69 -0.33 16.84
CA LEU A 63 -10.42 -1.58 16.55
C LEU A 63 -9.49 -2.79 16.37
N ASP A 64 -8.25 -2.56 16.01
CA ASP A 64 -7.23 -3.62 15.86
C ASP A 64 -6.59 -4.03 17.19
N GLY A 65 -7.01 -3.42 18.31
CA GLY A 65 -6.38 -3.54 19.61
C GLY A 65 -5.03 -2.79 19.68
N PRO A 66 -4.31 -2.88 20.80
CA PRO A 66 -3.00 -2.26 20.92
C PRO A 66 -2.06 -2.85 19.85
N SER A 67 -1.72 -2.05 18.86
CA SER A 67 -0.84 -2.45 17.77
C SER A 67 0.24 -1.41 17.55
N GLY A 68 1.46 -1.89 17.38
CA GLY A 68 2.59 -1.05 16.99
C GLY A 68 2.87 -1.15 15.50
N THR A 69 3.60 -0.16 15.01
CA THR A 69 4.20 -0.17 13.67
C THR A 69 5.72 -0.10 13.83
N ALA A 70 6.44 -0.86 13.04
CA ALA A 70 7.88 -0.73 12.93
C ALA A 70 8.29 -0.56 11.47
N LEU A 71 9.39 0.15 11.28
CA LEU A 71 10.10 0.28 10.02
C LEU A 71 11.37 -0.57 10.13
N ILE A 72 11.52 -1.53 9.24
CA ILE A 72 12.66 -2.45 9.21
C ILE A 72 13.45 -2.17 7.93
N SER A 73 14.65 -1.65 8.10
CA SER A 73 15.58 -1.39 6.99
C SER A 73 16.41 -2.63 6.73
N LEU A 74 16.52 -3.03 5.48
CA LEU A 74 17.30 -4.19 5.05
C LEU A 74 18.46 -3.76 4.17
N LYS A 75 19.57 -4.48 4.31
CA LYS A 75 20.70 -4.45 3.41
C LYS A 75 20.86 -5.83 2.78
N ILE A 76 21.02 -5.88 1.47
CA ILE A 76 21.11 -7.14 0.72
C ILE A 76 22.45 -7.27 0.01
N THR A 77 22.78 -8.50 -0.38
CA THR A 77 23.89 -8.75 -1.31
C THR A 77 23.49 -8.42 -2.74
N THR A 78 24.46 -8.11 -3.59
CA THR A 78 24.23 -7.80 -5.02
C THR A 78 23.80 -9.03 -5.86
N GLU A 79 23.92 -10.24 -5.32
CA GLU A 79 23.64 -11.49 -6.04
C GLU A 79 22.24 -12.05 -5.76
N VAL A 80 21.41 -11.31 -5.01
CA VAL A 80 20.05 -11.76 -4.64
C VAL A 80 19.09 -11.62 -5.82
N ASP A 81 18.19 -12.59 -5.98
CA ASP A 81 17.02 -12.44 -6.84
C ASP A 81 16.03 -11.49 -6.18
N ALA A 82 16.00 -10.25 -6.66
CA ALA A 82 15.17 -9.19 -6.09
C ALA A 82 13.68 -9.54 -6.12
N ALA A 83 13.18 -10.12 -7.22
CA ALA A 83 11.77 -10.47 -7.37
C ALA A 83 11.37 -11.56 -6.35
N ALA A 84 12.19 -12.60 -6.20
CA ALA A 84 11.93 -13.66 -5.21
C ALA A 84 11.99 -13.12 -3.78
N LEU A 85 12.89 -12.17 -3.48
CA LEU A 85 12.99 -11.53 -2.17
C LEU A 85 11.76 -10.67 -1.88
N GLU A 86 11.31 -9.86 -2.85
CA GLU A 86 10.12 -9.02 -2.75
C GLU A 86 8.85 -9.84 -2.51
N ASP A 87 8.68 -10.94 -3.26
CA ASP A 87 7.58 -11.88 -3.06
C ASP A 87 7.61 -12.51 -1.67
N ALA A 88 8.79 -12.90 -1.19
CA ALA A 88 8.97 -13.48 0.13
C ALA A 88 8.66 -12.48 1.26
N MET A 89 9.04 -11.20 1.10
CA MET A 89 8.67 -10.14 2.04
C MET A 89 7.16 -9.88 2.02
N ALA A 90 6.56 -9.81 0.84
CA ALA A 90 5.12 -9.55 0.68
C ALA A 90 4.25 -10.70 1.21
N ALA A 91 4.76 -11.93 1.24
CA ALA A 91 4.07 -13.10 1.80
C ALA A 91 3.95 -13.08 3.33
N LEU A 92 4.72 -12.23 4.04
CA LEU A 92 4.65 -12.14 5.50
C LEU A 92 3.39 -11.36 5.92
N PRO A 93 2.46 -11.95 6.70
CA PRO A 93 1.18 -11.30 7.04
C PRO A 93 1.30 -9.99 7.82
N CYS A 94 2.41 -9.80 8.52
CA CYS A 94 2.68 -8.58 9.28
C CYS A 94 3.19 -7.42 8.40
N VAL A 95 3.62 -7.70 7.16
CA VAL A 95 4.14 -6.70 6.23
C VAL A 95 2.98 -5.95 5.58
N THR A 96 3.03 -4.64 5.63
CA THR A 96 2.01 -3.75 5.06
C THR A 96 2.54 -2.88 3.92
N GLU A 97 3.86 -2.76 3.81
CA GLU A 97 4.51 -1.97 2.76
C GLU A 97 5.96 -2.45 2.58
N VAL A 98 6.40 -2.53 1.34
CA VAL A 98 7.80 -2.76 0.97
C VAL A 98 8.21 -1.66 0.01
N LEU A 99 9.31 -0.97 0.31
CA LEU A 99 9.87 0.10 -0.51
C LEU A 99 11.30 -0.30 -0.90
N ASP A 100 11.60 -0.28 -2.18
CA ASP A 100 12.95 -0.33 -2.73
C ASP A 100 13.55 1.08 -2.67
N LEU A 101 14.75 1.23 -2.11
CA LEU A 101 15.36 2.51 -1.80
C LEU A 101 16.74 2.65 -2.43
N SER A 102 17.05 3.86 -2.87
CA SER A 102 18.42 4.25 -3.16
C SER A 102 19.12 4.77 -1.90
N GLY A 103 20.38 4.40 -1.67
CA GLY A 103 21.18 4.94 -0.56
C GLY A 103 21.86 3.89 0.31
N SER A 104 21.87 4.11 1.63
CA SER A 104 22.63 3.27 2.58
C SER A 104 21.94 1.96 2.93
N VAL A 105 20.66 1.84 2.65
CA VAL A 105 19.85 0.63 2.80
C VAL A 105 19.11 0.35 1.50
N ASP A 106 18.82 -0.92 1.22
CA ASP A 106 18.26 -1.34 -0.06
C ASP A 106 16.73 -1.41 0.02
N TYR A 107 16.18 -1.91 1.14
CA TYR A 107 14.73 -1.98 1.34
C TYR A 107 14.30 -1.36 2.67
N GLN A 108 13.10 -0.79 2.68
CA GLN A 108 12.36 -0.42 3.89
C GLN A 108 11.06 -1.20 3.94
N VAL A 109 10.88 -2.00 4.97
CA VAL A 109 9.68 -2.81 5.21
C VAL A 109 8.90 -2.22 6.37
N ARG A 110 7.60 -1.93 6.16
CA ARG A 110 6.69 -1.53 7.23
C ARG A 110 5.96 -2.76 7.73
N VAL A 111 6.05 -3.02 9.02
CA VAL A 111 5.35 -4.12 9.68
C VAL A 111 4.41 -3.62 10.76
N ARG A 112 3.30 -4.34 10.95
CA ARG A 112 2.40 -4.16 12.10
C ARG A 112 2.56 -5.32 13.06
N PHE A 113 2.51 -5.03 14.36
CA PHE A 113 2.62 -6.04 15.41
C PHE A 113 1.70 -5.69 16.59
N ARG A 114 1.20 -6.69 17.29
CA ARG A 114 0.39 -6.52 18.51
C ARG A 114 1.23 -6.59 19.77
N HIS A 115 2.20 -7.50 19.79
CA HIS A 115 3.08 -7.74 20.92
C HIS A 115 4.53 -7.62 20.49
N GLN A 116 5.40 -7.35 21.43
CA GLN A 116 6.84 -7.24 21.15
C GLN A 116 7.42 -8.55 20.58
N ARG A 117 6.79 -9.68 20.90
CA ARG A 117 7.15 -10.98 20.33
C ARG A 117 6.88 -11.04 18.83
N ASP A 118 5.75 -10.50 18.37
CA ASP A 118 5.40 -10.47 16.94
C ASP A 118 6.45 -9.67 16.16
N LEU A 119 6.92 -8.55 16.73
CA LEU A 119 7.98 -7.73 16.12
C LEU A 119 9.31 -8.50 16.06
N TYR A 120 9.64 -9.23 17.11
CA TYR A 120 10.82 -10.08 17.15
C TYR A 120 10.75 -11.17 16.07
N ASP A 121 9.61 -11.86 15.97
CA ASP A 121 9.39 -12.93 15.01
C ASP A 121 9.43 -12.39 13.57
N ALA A 122 8.79 -11.24 13.30
CA ALA A 122 8.85 -10.55 12.01
C ALA A 122 10.29 -10.15 11.62
N THR A 123 11.04 -9.60 12.58
CA THR A 123 12.45 -9.22 12.37
C THR A 123 13.30 -10.43 12.03
N ASN A 124 13.09 -11.55 12.71
CA ASN A 124 13.85 -12.78 12.45
C ASN A 124 13.44 -13.42 11.11
N ALA A 125 12.15 -13.39 10.76
CA ALA A 125 11.69 -13.86 9.46
C ALA A 125 12.35 -13.09 8.31
N LEU A 126 12.40 -11.76 8.41
CA LEU A 126 13.06 -10.91 7.40
C LEU A 126 14.58 -11.14 7.37
N ARG A 127 15.20 -11.33 8.54
CA ARG A 127 16.66 -11.61 8.64
C ARG A 127 17.05 -12.94 8.00
N ALA A 128 16.14 -13.92 8.03
CA ALA A 128 16.37 -15.26 7.49
C ALA A 128 16.18 -15.34 5.98
N LEU A 129 15.70 -14.28 5.33
CA LEU A 129 15.51 -14.26 3.87
C LEU A 129 16.88 -14.33 3.16
N PRO A 130 16.97 -15.07 2.06
CA PRO A 130 18.20 -15.18 1.28
C PRO A 130 18.72 -13.80 0.85
N GLY A 131 20.01 -13.57 0.99
CA GLY A 131 20.67 -12.34 0.57
C GLY A 131 20.56 -11.17 1.55
N VAL A 132 19.79 -11.26 2.64
CA VAL A 132 19.75 -10.23 3.67
C VAL A 132 21.03 -10.32 4.52
N VAL A 133 21.84 -9.25 4.52
CA VAL A 133 23.12 -9.15 5.24
C VAL A 133 23.11 -8.12 6.34
N GLY A 134 22.13 -7.22 6.35
CA GLY A 134 21.97 -6.21 7.39
C GLY A 134 20.51 -5.92 7.67
N ILE A 135 20.19 -5.67 8.94
CA ILE A 135 18.83 -5.34 9.36
C ILE A 135 18.87 -4.34 10.51
N GLU A 136 18.05 -3.30 10.40
CA GLU A 136 17.82 -2.33 11.46
C GLU A 136 16.32 -2.15 11.67
N THR A 137 15.87 -2.28 12.92
CA THR A 137 14.45 -2.16 13.28
C THR A 137 14.22 -0.90 14.09
N ARG A 138 13.26 -0.07 13.66
CA ARG A 138 12.83 1.16 14.32
C ARG A 138 11.34 1.10 14.60
N THR A 139 10.95 1.17 15.86
CA THR A 139 9.53 1.27 16.23
C THR A 139 9.02 2.68 16.00
N VAL A 140 7.87 2.81 15.36
CA VAL A 140 7.19 4.09 15.17
C VAL A 140 6.54 4.47 16.50
N LEU A 141 7.01 5.53 17.12
CA LEU A 141 6.46 6.02 18.40
C LEU A 141 5.13 6.74 18.19
N ARG A 142 4.99 7.47 17.09
CA ARG A 142 3.79 8.23 16.76
C ARG A 142 3.76 8.52 15.26
N GLU A 143 2.60 8.33 14.64
CA GLU A 143 2.33 8.80 13.29
C GLU A 143 1.83 10.25 13.36
N VAL A 144 2.57 11.19 12.76
CA VAL A 144 2.26 12.63 12.85
C VAL A 144 1.26 13.04 11.78
N LEU A 145 1.33 12.41 10.60
CA LEU A 145 0.44 12.66 9.48
C LEU A 145 0.33 11.41 8.61
N ARG A 146 -0.91 11.04 8.28
CA ARG A 146 -1.25 10.07 7.23
C ARG A 146 -2.37 10.65 6.38
N ARG A 147 -2.20 10.73 5.08
CA ARG A 147 -3.20 11.21 4.12
C ARG A 147 -3.67 10.09 3.22
#